data_6e8480a591d8c086fc1a4906a3b90e4a
#
_entry.id   6e8480a591d8c086fc1a4906a3b90e4a
#
_cell.length_a   1.000
_cell.length_b   1.000
_cell.length_c   1.000
_cell.angle_alpha   90.00
_cell.angle_beta   90.00
_cell.angle_gamma   90.00
#
_symmetry.space_group_name_H-M   'P 1'
#
loop_
_entity.id
_entity.type
_entity.pdbx_description
1 polymer ?
#
loop_
_entity_poly.entity_id
_entity_poly.type
_entity_poly.pdbx_seq_one_letter_code
_entity_poly.pdbx_strand_id
1 'polypeptide(L)'
;MALFIDNLTTMLYVLTAADVYIAYVLAKGRGMGRESSGPLLGLGFIALILGASVDLRWPLPGGYNIVYGDPYVLFAALLISAGVMSLVQSSLKGIEGLGVPMGIFVMIYGLSILENGLSTEPLVAASLFVLEGLSAIIASIALARGGRAPSYAAIALLGLSAIVALVIVVPATFVHPVAFSKWFP
;
A
#
# COMPACT_ATOMS: atom_id res chain seq x y z
N MET A 1 3.09 -27.35 12.49
CA MET A 1 2.06 -26.39 12.89
C MET A 1 2.15 -25.20 11.92
N ALA A 2 1.29 -25.12 10.92
CA ALA A 2 1.28 -23.99 10.02
C ALA A 2 0.63 -22.82 10.76
N LEU A 3 1.39 -21.79 11.10
CA LEU A 3 0.87 -20.54 11.61
C LEU A 3 0.09 -19.87 10.46
N PHE A 4 -1.24 -19.97 10.52
CA PHE A 4 -2.10 -19.23 9.63
C PHE A 4 -2.16 -17.78 10.10
N ILE A 5 -1.65 -16.86 9.30
CA ILE A 5 -1.77 -15.43 9.54
C ILE A 5 -2.59 -14.89 8.36
N ASP A 6 -3.68 -14.21 8.65
CA ASP A 6 -4.46 -13.49 7.63
C ASP A 6 -3.69 -12.21 7.23
N ASN A 7 -2.65 -12.41 6.44
CA ASN A 7 -1.79 -11.33 6.01
C ASN A 7 -2.54 -10.30 5.16
N LEU A 8 -3.46 -10.74 4.30
CA LEU A 8 -4.15 -9.83 3.37
C LEU A 8 -5.03 -8.81 4.10
N THR A 9 -5.77 -9.25 5.13
CA THR A 9 -6.58 -8.33 5.96
C THR A 9 -5.69 -7.32 6.66
N THR A 10 -4.58 -7.77 7.27
CA THR A 10 -3.64 -6.86 7.94
C THR A 10 -2.96 -5.91 6.95
N MET A 11 -2.57 -6.39 5.75
CA MET A 11 -1.99 -5.58 4.69
C MET A 11 -2.93 -4.43 4.30
N LEU A 12 -4.21 -4.70 4.08
CA LEU A 12 -5.18 -3.66 3.71
C LEU A 12 -5.38 -2.61 4.81
N TYR A 13 -5.34 -2.98 6.09
CA TYR A 13 -5.39 -1.99 7.18
C TYR A 13 -4.13 -1.13 7.23
N VAL A 14 -2.95 -1.71 7.04
CA VAL A 14 -1.68 -0.95 7.00
C VAL A 14 -1.65 -0.02 5.79
N LEU A 15 -2.13 -0.47 4.63
CA LEU A 15 -2.27 0.33 3.42
C LEU A 15 -3.18 1.54 3.68
N THR A 16 -4.39 1.29 4.19
CA THR A 16 -5.35 2.34 4.56
C THR A 16 -4.74 3.36 5.52
N ALA A 17 -4.02 2.89 6.54
CA ALA A 17 -3.38 3.77 7.51
C ALA A 17 -2.28 4.65 6.87
N ALA A 18 -1.52 4.09 5.93
CA ALA A 18 -0.50 4.84 5.21
C ALA A 18 -1.10 5.88 4.26
N ASP A 19 -2.15 5.52 3.52
CA ASP A 19 -2.87 6.44 2.64
C ASP A 19 -3.41 7.65 3.40
N VAL A 20 -4.12 7.39 4.51
CA VAL A 20 -4.66 8.45 5.36
C VAL A 20 -3.54 9.31 5.94
N TYR A 21 -2.44 8.70 6.36
CA TYR A 21 -1.31 9.43 6.92
C TYR A 21 -0.63 10.32 5.88
N ILE A 22 -0.36 9.81 4.67
CA ILE A 22 0.26 10.59 3.59
C ILE A 22 -0.68 11.72 3.14
N ALA A 23 -1.98 11.45 2.99
CA ALA A 23 -2.97 12.47 2.68
C ALA A 23 -3.00 13.58 3.74
N TYR A 24 -2.94 13.23 5.02
CA TYR A 24 -2.86 14.18 6.13
C TYR A 24 -1.59 15.06 6.07
N VAL A 25 -0.43 14.49 5.78
CA VAL A 25 0.83 15.24 5.64
C VAL A 25 0.75 16.21 4.47
N LEU A 26 0.24 15.76 3.32
CA LEU A 26 0.04 16.62 2.15
C LEU A 26 -0.95 17.75 2.43
N ALA A 27 -2.05 17.47 3.14
CA ALA A 27 -3.06 18.47 3.50
C ALA A 27 -2.51 19.56 4.42
N LYS A 28 -1.57 19.23 5.30
CA LYS A 28 -0.89 20.23 6.15
C LYS A 28 0.02 21.19 5.37
N GLY A 29 0.40 20.86 4.15
CA GLY A 29 1.22 21.73 3.28
C GLY A 29 2.63 22.03 3.81
N ARG A 30 3.07 21.33 4.85
CA ARG A 30 4.37 21.55 5.51
C ARG A 30 5.49 20.63 4.97
N GLY A 31 5.16 19.74 4.02
CA GLY A 31 6.07 18.68 3.61
C GLY A 31 6.26 17.61 4.71
N MET A 32 7.09 16.62 4.45
CA MET A 32 7.46 15.61 5.44
C MET A 32 8.68 16.09 6.24
N GLY A 33 8.46 16.49 7.48
CA GLY A 33 9.51 16.78 8.43
C GLY A 33 9.96 15.54 9.21
N ARG A 34 10.92 15.72 10.13
CA ARG A 34 11.45 14.63 10.96
C ARG A 34 10.35 13.90 11.76
N GLU A 35 9.31 14.61 12.12
CA GLU A 35 8.13 14.05 12.81
C GLU A 35 7.39 13.00 11.98
N SER A 36 7.53 13.02 10.65
CA SER A 36 6.93 12.05 9.76
C SER A 36 7.71 10.72 9.67
N SER A 37 8.97 10.72 10.13
CA SER A 37 9.83 9.54 9.99
C SER A 37 9.33 8.32 10.76
N GLY A 38 8.90 8.51 12.01
CA GLY A 38 8.43 7.41 12.85
C GLY A 38 7.24 6.65 12.23
N PRO A 39 6.13 7.34 11.92
CA PRO A 39 4.99 6.69 11.27
C PRO A 39 5.33 6.02 9.92
N LEU A 40 6.11 6.68 9.06
CA LEU A 40 6.49 6.12 7.76
C LEU A 40 7.37 4.89 7.90
N LEU A 41 8.38 4.93 8.77
CA LEU A 41 9.24 3.76 9.03
C LEU A 41 8.45 2.63 9.69
N GLY A 42 7.60 2.93 10.67
CA GLY A 42 6.78 1.93 11.33
C GLY A 42 5.85 1.21 10.36
N LEU A 43 5.07 1.95 9.58
CA LEU A 43 4.19 1.40 8.56
C LEU A 43 4.98 0.66 7.47
N GLY A 44 6.10 1.22 7.03
CA GLY A 44 6.96 0.62 6.01
C GLY A 44 7.59 -0.70 6.47
N PHE A 45 8.08 -0.81 7.70
CA PHE A 45 8.61 -2.07 8.23
C PHE A 45 7.52 -3.12 8.42
N ILE A 46 6.35 -2.75 8.92
CA ILE A 46 5.22 -3.68 9.02
C ILE A 46 4.82 -4.16 7.62
N ALA A 47 4.71 -3.26 6.66
CA ALA A 47 4.40 -3.60 5.27
C ALA A 47 5.45 -4.54 4.66
N LEU A 48 6.75 -4.28 4.89
CA LEU A 48 7.82 -5.14 4.41
C LEU A 48 7.72 -6.56 4.96
N ILE A 49 7.50 -6.69 6.28
CA ILE A 49 7.35 -7.99 6.92
C ILE A 49 6.15 -8.76 6.36
N LEU A 50 5.02 -8.09 6.19
CA LEU A 50 3.79 -8.70 5.66
C LEU A 50 3.97 -9.12 4.19
N GLY A 51 4.44 -8.24 3.31
CA GLY A 51 4.68 -8.54 1.90
C GLY A 51 5.69 -9.67 1.73
N ALA A 52 6.87 -9.55 2.37
CA ALA A 52 7.89 -10.60 2.32
C ALA A 52 7.39 -11.93 2.91
N SER A 53 6.50 -11.92 3.91
CA SER A 53 5.94 -13.16 4.44
C SER A 53 5.03 -13.86 3.43
N VAL A 54 4.34 -13.12 2.57
CA VAL A 54 3.53 -13.69 1.48
C VAL A 54 4.44 -14.29 0.41
N ASP A 55 5.47 -13.58 0.00
CA ASP A 55 6.37 -14.05 -1.06
C ASP A 55 7.23 -15.25 -0.64
N LEU A 56 7.74 -15.23 0.59
CA LEU A 56 8.65 -16.28 1.08
C LEU A 56 7.96 -17.53 1.59
N ARG A 57 6.76 -17.41 2.17
CA ARG A 57 6.02 -18.53 2.76
C ARG A 57 5.00 -19.15 1.82
N TRP A 58 4.65 -18.44 0.77
CA TRP A 58 3.67 -18.87 -0.23
C TRP A 58 2.33 -19.35 0.35
N PRO A 59 1.69 -18.55 1.26
CA PRO A 59 0.51 -18.99 1.99
C PRO A 59 -0.76 -19.00 1.16
N LEU A 60 -0.77 -18.30 0.03
CA LEU A 60 -1.93 -18.16 -0.84
C LEU A 60 -1.87 -19.16 -2.01
N PRO A 61 -2.99 -19.49 -2.66
CA PRO A 61 -3.00 -20.35 -3.83
C PRO A 61 -2.28 -19.74 -5.02
N GLY A 62 -1.29 -20.43 -5.60
CA GLY A 62 -0.69 -20.10 -6.90
C GLY A 62 -0.26 -18.64 -7.04
N GLY A 63 -0.69 -17.98 -8.10
CA GLY A 63 -0.30 -16.62 -8.48
C GLY A 63 -0.74 -15.50 -7.51
N TYR A 64 -1.64 -15.78 -6.58
CA TYR A 64 -2.06 -14.80 -5.57
C TYR A 64 -0.89 -14.28 -4.74
N ASN A 65 0.12 -15.13 -4.44
CA ASN A 65 1.27 -14.70 -3.65
C ASN A 65 2.05 -13.60 -4.37
N ILE A 66 2.28 -13.74 -5.66
CA ILE A 66 3.02 -12.77 -6.47
C ILE A 66 2.24 -11.45 -6.57
N VAL A 67 0.97 -11.51 -6.97
CA VAL A 67 0.19 -10.28 -7.24
C VAL A 67 -0.16 -9.48 -5.99
N TYR A 68 -0.09 -10.08 -4.81
CA TYR A 68 -0.33 -9.38 -3.55
C TYR A 68 0.96 -9.12 -2.76
N GLY A 69 1.95 -10.00 -2.80
CA GLY A 69 3.21 -9.87 -2.08
C GLY A 69 4.14 -8.83 -2.70
N ASP A 70 4.51 -9.01 -3.97
CA ASP A 70 5.45 -8.14 -4.66
C ASP A 70 5.08 -6.65 -4.60
N PRO A 71 3.84 -6.23 -4.95
CA PRO A 71 3.46 -4.80 -4.89
C PRO A 71 3.53 -4.25 -3.47
N TYR A 72 3.27 -5.10 -2.47
CA TYR A 72 3.30 -4.68 -1.09
C TYR A 72 4.75 -4.48 -0.58
N VAL A 73 5.70 -5.26 -1.05
CA VAL A 73 7.14 -5.04 -0.82
C VAL A 73 7.60 -3.74 -1.48
N LEU A 74 7.14 -3.45 -2.71
CA LEU A 74 7.42 -2.17 -3.39
C LEU A 74 6.85 -0.97 -2.63
N PHE A 75 5.62 -1.07 -2.16
CA PHE A 75 5.00 -0.07 -1.31
C PHE A 75 5.79 0.17 -0.01
N ALA A 76 6.22 -0.91 0.66
CA ALA A 76 7.05 -0.83 1.85
C ALA A 76 8.37 -0.11 1.59
N ALA A 77 9.04 -0.40 0.47
CA ALA A 77 10.28 0.25 0.08
C ALA A 77 10.11 1.76 -0.11
N LEU A 78 8.97 2.19 -0.69
CA LEU A 78 8.66 3.62 -0.86
C LEU A 78 8.43 4.31 0.50
N LEU A 79 7.66 3.69 1.39
CA LEU A 79 7.42 4.22 2.75
C LEU A 79 8.71 4.33 3.56
N ILE A 80 9.55 3.29 3.54
CA ILE A 80 10.84 3.28 4.25
C ILE A 80 11.75 4.37 3.68
N SER A 81 11.84 4.50 2.35
CA SER A 81 12.66 5.53 1.72
C SER A 81 12.22 6.93 2.12
N ALA A 82 10.92 7.22 2.07
CA ALA A 82 10.37 8.50 2.52
C ALA A 82 10.61 8.73 4.01
N GLY A 83 10.47 7.69 4.84
CA GLY A 83 10.73 7.73 6.27
C GLY A 83 12.20 8.03 6.62
N VAL A 84 13.14 7.38 5.93
CA VAL A 84 14.59 7.64 6.09
C VAL A 84 14.92 9.05 5.65
N MET A 85 14.45 9.51 4.48
CA MET A 85 14.68 10.88 4.02
C MET A 85 14.15 11.92 5.01
N SER A 86 12.98 11.67 5.59
CA SER A 86 12.40 12.53 6.64
C SER A 86 13.23 12.50 7.92
N LEU A 87 13.75 11.33 8.33
CA LEU A 87 14.57 11.17 9.54
C LEU A 87 15.86 11.96 9.46
N VAL A 88 16.55 11.88 8.33
CA VAL A 88 17.81 12.61 8.11
C VAL A 88 17.59 14.04 7.63
N GLN A 89 16.35 14.51 7.61
CA GLN A 89 15.95 15.84 7.17
C GLN A 89 16.45 16.20 5.77
N SER A 90 16.62 15.19 4.92
CA SER A 90 16.97 15.43 3.53
C SER A 90 15.74 15.88 2.72
N SER A 91 15.99 16.57 1.63
CA SER A 91 14.93 16.91 0.69
C SER A 91 14.30 15.65 0.10
N LEU A 92 12.98 15.60 0.00
CA LEU A 92 12.27 14.54 -0.73
C LEU A 92 12.40 14.67 -2.27
N LYS A 93 13.21 15.61 -2.75
CA LYS A 93 13.53 15.70 -4.18
C LYS A 93 14.16 14.40 -4.64
N GLY A 94 13.60 13.83 -5.69
CA GLY A 94 14.03 12.54 -6.23
C GLY A 94 13.22 11.34 -5.75
N ILE A 95 12.33 11.49 -4.74
CA ILE A 95 11.45 10.39 -4.34
C ILE A 95 10.52 9.97 -5.50
N GLU A 96 10.22 10.88 -6.41
CA GLU A 96 9.46 10.58 -7.63
C GLU A 96 10.20 9.61 -8.55
N GLY A 97 11.52 9.60 -8.53
CA GLY A 97 12.33 8.62 -9.25
C GLY A 97 12.08 7.17 -8.79
N LEU A 98 11.59 7.01 -7.57
CA LEU A 98 11.18 5.72 -7.02
C LEU A 98 9.66 5.53 -7.13
N GLY A 99 8.88 6.54 -6.76
CA GLY A 99 7.41 6.44 -6.71
C GLY A 99 6.76 6.29 -8.09
N VAL A 100 7.30 6.91 -9.13
CA VAL A 100 6.73 6.80 -10.49
C VAL A 100 6.86 5.37 -11.03
N PRO A 101 8.07 4.75 -11.10
CA PRO A 101 8.16 3.37 -11.60
C PRO A 101 7.43 2.37 -10.72
N MET A 102 7.47 2.52 -9.39
CA MET A 102 6.74 1.63 -8.48
C MET A 102 5.22 1.74 -8.69
N GLY A 103 4.70 2.95 -8.85
CA GLY A 103 3.28 3.13 -9.15
C GLY A 103 2.86 2.47 -10.46
N ILE A 104 3.69 2.55 -11.52
CA ILE A 104 3.45 1.85 -12.78
C ILE A 104 3.42 0.33 -12.56
N PHE A 105 4.38 -0.22 -11.81
CA PHE A 105 4.43 -1.65 -11.53
C PHE A 105 3.18 -2.12 -10.76
N VAL A 106 2.75 -1.38 -9.75
CA VAL A 106 1.52 -1.68 -9.00
C VAL A 106 0.29 -1.71 -9.91
N MET A 107 0.17 -0.77 -10.86
CA MET A 107 -0.93 -0.77 -11.83
C MET A 107 -0.87 -2.01 -12.75
N ILE A 108 0.31 -2.47 -13.16
CA ILE A 108 0.49 -3.69 -13.96
C ILE A 108 -0.02 -4.91 -13.18
N TYR A 109 0.28 -5.02 -11.88
CA TYR A 109 -0.27 -6.08 -11.04
C TYR A 109 -1.81 -6.00 -10.95
N GLY A 110 -2.39 -4.80 -10.86
CA GLY A 110 -3.84 -4.61 -10.92
C GLY A 110 -4.45 -5.14 -12.22
N LEU A 111 -3.83 -4.86 -13.35
CA LEU A 111 -4.26 -5.41 -14.65
C LEU A 111 -4.14 -6.93 -14.69
N SER A 112 -3.07 -7.50 -14.13
CA SER A 112 -2.89 -8.96 -14.03
C SER A 112 -3.97 -9.60 -13.17
N ILE A 113 -4.39 -8.98 -12.07
CA ILE A 113 -5.50 -9.45 -11.24
C ILE A 113 -6.80 -9.51 -12.06
N LEU A 114 -7.07 -8.46 -12.81
CA LEU A 114 -8.29 -8.35 -13.63
C LEU A 114 -8.30 -9.40 -14.75
N GLU A 115 -7.19 -9.52 -15.48
CA GLU A 115 -7.07 -10.41 -16.63
C GLU A 115 -7.14 -11.90 -16.24
N ASN A 116 -6.51 -12.26 -15.11
CA ASN A 116 -6.40 -13.66 -14.67
C ASN A 116 -7.43 -14.04 -13.60
N GLY A 117 -8.34 -13.15 -13.23
CA GLY A 117 -9.37 -13.43 -12.22
C GLY A 117 -8.81 -13.73 -10.82
N LEU A 118 -7.71 -13.08 -10.43
CA LEU A 118 -6.99 -13.34 -9.17
C LEU A 118 -7.61 -12.60 -7.98
N SER A 119 -8.92 -12.65 -7.85
CA SER A 119 -9.70 -12.16 -6.71
C SER A 119 -11.12 -12.68 -6.81
N THR A 120 -11.86 -12.72 -5.70
CA THR A 120 -13.32 -12.96 -5.71
C THR A 120 -14.07 -11.82 -6.41
N GLU A 121 -13.53 -10.61 -6.33
CA GLU A 121 -14.04 -9.40 -6.97
C GLU A 121 -12.91 -8.75 -7.79
N PRO A 122 -12.54 -9.30 -8.97
CA PRO A 122 -11.34 -8.88 -9.70
C PRO A 122 -11.34 -7.41 -10.08
N LEU A 123 -12.51 -6.85 -10.44
CA LEU A 123 -12.62 -5.44 -10.80
C LEU A 123 -12.35 -4.51 -9.60
N VAL A 124 -12.87 -4.86 -8.42
CA VAL A 124 -12.66 -4.08 -7.19
C VAL A 124 -11.19 -4.14 -6.76
N ALA A 125 -10.61 -5.34 -6.77
CA ALA A 125 -9.20 -5.50 -6.44
C ALA A 125 -8.30 -4.75 -7.44
N ALA A 126 -8.52 -4.90 -8.75
CA ALA A 126 -7.77 -4.18 -9.77
C ALA A 126 -7.91 -2.66 -9.63
N SER A 127 -9.11 -2.14 -9.31
CA SER A 127 -9.32 -0.71 -9.10
C SER A 127 -8.51 -0.19 -7.92
N LEU A 128 -8.39 -0.94 -6.83
CA LEU A 128 -7.52 -0.60 -5.70
C LEU A 128 -6.07 -0.45 -6.16
N PHE A 129 -5.53 -1.42 -6.90
CA PHE A 129 -4.15 -1.37 -7.39
C PHE A 129 -3.90 -0.21 -8.35
N VAL A 130 -4.87 0.12 -9.22
CA VAL A 130 -4.77 1.28 -10.10
C VAL A 130 -4.77 2.59 -9.29
N LEU A 131 -5.64 2.71 -8.30
CA LEU A 131 -5.68 3.87 -7.41
C LEU A 131 -4.38 4.01 -6.62
N GLU A 132 -3.85 2.92 -6.06
CA GLU A 132 -2.57 2.90 -5.36
C GLU A 132 -1.41 3.32 -6.27
N GLY A 133 -1.34 2.77 -7.47
CA GLY A 133 -0.31 3.13 -8.43
C GLY A 133 -0.36 4.61 -8.82
N LEU A 134 -1.55 5.14 -9.12
CA LEU A 134 -1.74 6.57 -9.38
C LEU A 134 -1.41 7.43 -8.15
N SER A 135 -1.82 6.98 -6.95
CA SER A 135 -1.50 7.65 -5.70
C SER A 135 0.02 7.74 -5.47
N ALA A 136 0.75 6.64 -5.68
CA ALA A 136 2.20 6.60 -5.55
C ALA A 136 2.89 7.57 -6.50
N ILE A 137 2.44 7.62 -7.76
CA ILE A 137 2.96 8.55 -8.78
C ILE A 137 2.71 10.00 -8.36
N ILE A 138 1.46 10.37 -8.12
CA ILE A 138 1.08 11.77 -7.89
C ILE A 138 1.56 12.24 -6.50
N ALA A 139 1.48 11.40 -5.47
CA ALA A 139 1.96 11.76 -4.13
C ALA A 139 3.49 11.95 -4.12
N SER A 140 4.25 11.08 -4.79
CA SER A 140 5.71 11.24 -4.88
C SER A 140 6.11 12.53 -5.61
N ILE A 141 5.41 12.89 -6.68
CA ILE A 141 5.61 14.16 -7.38
C ILE A 141 5.25 15.35 -6.48
N ALA A 142 4.11 15.27 -5.77
CA ALA A 142 3.68 16.32 -4.85
C ALA A 142 4.69 16.54 -3.70
N LEU A 143 5.22 15.46 -3.15
CA LEU A 143 6.22 15.50 -2.07
C LEU A 143 7.58 16.02 -2.54
N ALA A 144 7.99 15.66 -3.77
CA ALA A 144 9.29 16.05 -4.32
C ALA A 144 9.32 17.50 -4.80
N ARG A 145 8.28 17.92 -5.50
CA ARG A 145 8.22 19.20 -6.22
C ARG A 145 7.33 20.23 -5.55
N GLY A 146 6.46 19.80 -4.65
CA GLY A 146 5.44 20.64 -4.05
C GLY A 146 4.32 20.99 -5.04
N GLY A 147 3.52 21.99 -4.70
CA GLY A 147 2.44 22.50 -5.52
C GLY A 147 1.06 22.07 -5.06
N ARG A 148 0.10 23.01 -5.11
CA ARG A 148 -1.27 22.75 -4.62
C ARG A 148 -2.01 21.72 -5.45
N ALA A 149 -1.94 21.82 -6.77
CA ALA A 149 -2.68 20.92 -7.66
C ALA A 149 -2.27 19.45 -7.50
N PRO A 150 -0.96 19.05 -7.56
CA PRO A 150 -0.58 17.68 -7.35
C PRO A 150 -0.88 17.20 -5.92
N SER A 151 -0.78 18.09 -4.89
CA SER A 151 -1.13 17.70 -3.52
C SER A 151 -2.62 17.39 -3.37
N TYR A 152 -3.52 18.21 -3.92
CA TYR A 152 -4.95 17.92 -3.88
C TYR A 152 -5.33 16.67 -4.68
N ALA A 153 -4.70 16.45 -5.84
CA ALA A 153 -4.90 15.23 -6.62
C ALA A 153 -4.45 13.98 -5.85
N ALA A 154 -3.27 14.04 -5.20
CA ALA A 154 -2.77 12.96 -4.36
C ALA A 154 -3.70 12.68 -3.17
N ILE A 155 -4.16 13.72 -2.47
CA ILE A 155 -5.10 13.57 -1.33
C ILE A 155 -6.40 12.90 -1.78
N ALA A 156 -6.94 13.29 -2.93
CA ALA A 156 -8.17 12.70 -3.46
C ALA A 156 -7.98 11.23 -3.83
N LEU A 157 -6.87 10.87 -4.50
CA LEU A 157 -6.55 9.50 -4.88
C LEU A 157 -6.30 8.61 -3.65
N LEU A 158 -5.48 9.07 -2.69
CA LEU A 158 -5.22 8.36 -1.44
C LEU A 158 -6.50 8.16 -0.62
N GLY A 159 -7.36 9.19 -0.55
CA GLY A 159 -8.64 9.08 0.13
C GLY A 159 -9.58 8.06 -0.53
N LEU A 160 -9.63 8.05 -1.86
CA LEU A 160 -10.44 7.09 -2.60
C LEU A 160 -9.87 5.67 -2.46
N SER A 161 -8.55 5.50 -2.53
CA SER A 161 -7.89 4.23 -2.29
C SER A 161 -8.18 3.68 -0.89
N ALA A 162 -8.04 4.51 0.15
CA ALA A 162 -8.37 4.13 1.52
C ALA A 162 -9.84 3.68 1.66
N ILE A 163 -10.78 4.34 0.98
CA ILE A 163 -12.20 3.93 0.99
C ILE A 163 -12.37 2.56 0.33
N VAL A 164 -11.77 2.34 -0.85
CA VAL A 164 -11.86 1.04 -1.54
C VAL A 164 -11.22 -0.06 -0.70
N ALA A 165 -10.06 0.19 -0.09
CA ALA A 165 -9.42 -0.76 0.80
C ALA A 165 -10.31 -1.11 2.01
N LEU A 166 -11.00 -0.12 2.62
CA LEU A 166 -11.94 -0.35 3.71
C LEU A 166 -13.17 -1.15 3.28
N VAL A 167 -13.70 -0.90 2.08
CA VAL A 167 -14.82 -1.68 1.52
C VAL A 167 -14.44 -3.16 1.38
N ILE A 168 -13.19 -3.46 1.06
CA ILE A 168 -12.69 -4.84 0.97
C ILE A 168 -12.42 -5.43 2.36
N VAL A 169 -11.69 -4.70 3.21
CA VAL A 169 -11.13 -5.26 4.45
C VAL A 169 -12.15 -5.39 5.58
N VAL A 170 -13.11 -4.47 5.69
CA VAL A 170 -14.08 -4.50 6.79
C VAL A 170 -14.94 -5.76 6.74
N PRO A 171 -15.57 -6.16 5.62
CA PRO A 171 -16.26 -7.44 5.53
C PRO A 171 -15.34 -8.64 5.81
N ALA A 172 -14.12 -8.64 5.25
CA ALA A 172 -13.14 -9.71 5.47
C ALA A 172 -12.85 -9.93 6.96
N THR A 173 -12.74 -8.86 7.74
CA THR A 173 -12.49 -8.92 9.18
C THR A 173 -13.56 -9.71 9.95
N PHE A 174 -14.80 -9.72 9.49
CA PHE A 174 -15.89 -10.48 10.12
C PHE A 174 -16.02 -11.90 9.56
N VAL A 175 -15.69 -12.11 8.29
CA VAL A 175 -15.83 -13.40 7.61
C VAL A 175 -14.64 -14.33 7.88
N HIS A 176 -13.42 -13.82 7.80
CA HIS A 176 -12.21 -14.64 7.90
C HIS A 176 -12.08 -15.40 9.23
N PRO A 177 -12.30 -14.78 10.42
CA PRO A 177 -12.21 -15.52 11.69
C PRO A 177 -13.16 -16.71 11.75
N VAL A 178 -14.37 -16.58 11.19
CA VAL A 178 -15.37 -17.65 11.16
C VAL A 178 -15.00 -18.72 10.14
N ALA A 179 -14.55 -18.33 8.95
CA ALA A 179 -14.12 -19.25 7.90
C ALA A 179 -12.91 -20.07 8.35
N PHE A 180 -11.95 -19.42 9.02
CA PHE A 180 -10.69 -20.01 9.44
C PHE A 180 -10.79 -20.76 10.77
N SER A 181 -11.80 -20.50 11.60
CA SER A 181 -12.05 -21.28 12.83
C SER A 181 -12.31 -22.77 12.57
N LYS A 182 -12.70 -23.11 11.34
CA LYS A 182 -12.91 -24.49 10.88
C LYS A 182 -11.64 -25.13 10.29
N TRP A 183 -10.57 -24.37 10.18
CA TRP A 183 -9.28 -24.79 9.61
C TRP A 183 -8.31 -25.11 10.74
N PHE A 184 -8.48 -26.28 11.34
CA PHE A 184 -7.43 -26.88 12.17
C PHE A 184 -6.73 -27.97 11.35
N PRO A 185 -5.36 -27.91 11.25
CA PRO A 185 -4.61 -29.05 10.74
C PRO A 185 -4.69 -30.23 11.71
#